data_9bb8528e14a0c93102ea0ebad8b98e08
#
_entry.id   9bb8528e14a0c93102ea0ebad8b98e08
#
_cell.length_a   1.000
_cell.length_b   1.000
_cell.length_c   1.000
_cell.angle_alpha   90.00
_cell.angle_beta   90.00
_cell.angle_gamma   90.00
#
_symmetry.space_group_name_H-M   'P 1'
#
loop_
_entity.id
_entity.type
_entity.pdbx_description
1 polymer ?
#
loop_
_entity_poly.entity_id
_entity_poly.type
_entity_poly.pdbx_seq_one_letter_code
_entity_poly.pdbx_strand_id
1 'polypeptide(L)' 'MIRLTPQERNTLWEEYPEVREMYEEFNGVLLEDDGVWERIVERCHRIKRQYQTNQVEAALLDAVWQLESLAKKRRGG' A
#
# COMPACT_ATOMS: atom_id res chain seq x y z
N MET A 1 -10.12 0.57 -13.02
CA MET A 1 -9.13 0.80 -11.97
C MET A 1 -7.87 1.41 -12.57
N ILE A 2 -7.40 2.50 -12.00
CA ILE A 2 -6.24 3.22 -12.52
C ILE A 2 -4.99 2.67 -11.85
N ARG A 3 -4.06 2.19 -12.66
CA ARG A 3 -2.75 1.76 -12.19
C ARG A 3 -1.77 2.91 -12.32
N LEU A 4 -1.00 3.12 -11.28
CA LEU A 4 0.07 4.10 -11.34
C LEU A 4 1.26 3.54 -12.10
N THR A 5 1.88 4.38 -12.93
CA THR A 5 3.16 4.01 -13.52
C THR A 5 4.22 4.01 -12.41
N PRO A 6 5.36 3.31 -12.60
CA PRO A 6 6.42 3.36 -11.60
C PRO A 6 6.90 4.79 -11.28
N GLN A 7 6.90 5.65 -12.27
CA GLN A 7 7.30 7.05 -12.09
C GLN A 7 6.29 7.81 -11.23
N GLU A 8 5.00 7.63 -11.50
CA GLU A 8 3.95 8.25 -10.71
C GLU A 8 3.97 7.74 -9.28
N ARG A 9 4.21 6.45 -9.10
CA ARG A 9 4.30 5.84 -7.77
C ARG A 9 5.44 6.46 -6.97
N ASN A 10 6.61 6.59 -7.59
CA ASN A 10 7.76 7.18 -6.91
C ASN A 10 7.48 8.61 -6.49
N THR A 11 6.83 9.39 -7.34
CA THR A 11 6.47 10.77 -7.05
C THR A 11 5.52 10.83 -5.84
N LEU A 12 4.49 9.98 -5.84
CA LEU A 12 3.53 9.96 -4.74
C LEU A 12 4.16 9.47 -3.45
N TRP A 13 5.07 8.51 -3.53
CA TRP A 13 5.76 8.01 -2.34
C TRP A 13 6.70 9.05 -1.74
N GLU A 14 7.24 9.94 -2.55
CA GLU A 14 8.04 11.06 -2.05
C GLU A 14 7.14 12.10 -1.37
N GLU A 15 5.97 12.35 -1.94
CA GLU A 15 5.00 13.29 -1.38
C GLU A 15 4.36 12.75 -0.10
N TYR A 16 4.13 11.45 -0.04
CA TYR A 16 3.47 10.80 1.09
C TYR A 16 4.36 9.68 1.61
N PRO A 17 5.42 10.01 2.33
CA PRO A 17 6.37 8.99 2.80
C PRO A 17 5.75 7.93 3.70
N GLU A 18 4.63 8.22 4.34
CA GLU A 18 3.93 7.25 5.18
C GLU A 18 3.39 6.07 4.37
N VAL A 19 2.98 6.32 3.12
CA VAL A 19 2.53 5.25 2.23
C VAL A 19 3.68 4.30 1.90
N ARG A 20 4.82 4.87 1.60
CA ARG A 20 6.03 4.09 1.32
C ARG A 20 6.45 3.29 2.55
N GLU A 21 6.43 3.92 3.72
CA GLU A 21 6.77 3.24 4.97
C GLU A 21 5.84 2.06 5.23
N MET A 22 4.55 2.24 4.98
CA MET A 22 3.58 1.16 5.12
C MET A 22 3.93 0.00 4.19
N TYR A 23 4.20 0.30 2.93
CA TYR A 23 4.53 -0.74 1.96
C TYR A 23 5.80 -1.50 2.39
N GLU A 24 6.83 -0.78 2.79
CA GLU A 24 8.09 -1.40 3.21
C GLU A 24 7.91 -2.26 4.46
N GLU A 25 7.09 -1.79 5.39
CA GLU A 25 6.81 -2.53 6.62
C GLU A 25 6.15 -3.87 6.35
N PHE A 26 5.15 -3.89 5.46
CA PHE A 26 4.37 -5.09 5.20
C PHE A 26 4.89 -5.95 4.05
N ASN A 27 5.83 -5.44 3.29
CA ASN A 27 6.39 -6.15 2.15
C ASN A 27 7.08 -7.46 2.56
N GLY A 28 7.69 -7.49 3.74
CA GLY A 28 8.44 -8.65 4.21
C GLY A 28 7.70 -9.55 5.18
N VAL A 29 6.43 -9.24 5.50
CA VAL A 29 5.68 -10.05 6.47
C VAL A 29 4.81 -11.08 5.76
N LEU A 30 4.26 -12.00 6.56
CA LEU A 30 3.43 -13.08 6.05
C LEU A 30 2.04 -12.54 5.70
N LEU A 31 1.82 -12.26 4.44
CA LEU A 31 0.59 -11.65 3.95
C LEU A 31 -0.60 -12.61 3.87
N GLU A 32 -0.43 -13.85 4.32
CA GLU A 32 -1.52 -14.83 4.40
C GLU A 32 -2.32 -14.71 5.68
N ASP A 33 -1.81 -13.96 6.66
CA ASP A 33 -2.45 -13.77 7.94
C ASP A 33 -3.49 -12.66 7.84
N ASP A 34 -4.75 -12.99 8.18
CA ASP A 34 -5.85 -12.02 8.15
C ASP A 34 -5.57 -10.84 9.09
N GLY A 35 -4.89 -11.07 10.20
CA GLY A 35 -4.53 -10.00 11.12
C GLY A 35 -3.60 -8.97 10.50
N VAL A 36 -2.74 -9.41 9.59
CA VAL A 36 -1.84 -8.49 8.87
C VAL A 36 -2.67 -7.57 7.97
N TRP A 37 -3.64 -8.13 7.26
CA TRP A 37 -4.50 -7.33 6.38
C TRP A 37 -5.32 -6.31 7.15
N GLU A 38 -5.77 -6.66 8.34
CA GLU A 38 -6.48 -5.71 9.20
C GLU A 38 -5.56 -4.54 9.57
N ARG A 39 -4.30 -4.81 9.85
CA ARG A 39 -3.32 -3.77 10.16
C ARG A 39 -3.07 -2.86 8.96
N ILE A 40 -3.00 -3.46 7.78
CA ILE A 40 -2.81 -2.69 6.54
C ILE A 40 -3.98 -1.73 6.33
N VAL A 41 -5.20 -2.23 6.46
CA VAL A 41 -6.40 -1.40 6.30
C VAL A 41 -6.42 -0.27 7.34
N GLU A 42 -6.11 -0.59 8.58
CA GLU A 42 -6.07 0.41 9.64
C GLU A 42 -5.03 1.49 9.37
N ARG A 43 -3.85 1.07 8.89
CA ARG A 43 -2.80 2.02 8.53
C ARG A 43 -3.24 2.91 7.37
N CYS A 44 -3.93 2.34 6.39
CA CYS A 44 -4.46 3.11 5.27
C CYS A 44 -5.44 4.19 5.73
N HIS A 45 -6.34 3.83 6.64
CA HIS A 45 -7.31 4.79 7.20
C HIS A 45 -6.60 5.91 7.94
N ARG A 46 -5.57 5.60 8.70
CA ARG A 46 -4.79 6.59 9.44
C ARG A 46 -4.11 7.58 8.51
N ILE A 47 -3.48 7.08 7.46
CA ILE A 47 -2.78 7.92 6.50
C ILE A 47 -3.77 8.79 5.73
N LYS A 48 -4.89 8.19 5.29
CA LYS A 48 -5.91 8.92 4.56
C LYS A 48 -6.49 10.05 5.42
N ARG A 49 -6.67 9.80 6.71
CA ARG A 49 -7.18 10.79 7.64
C ARG A 49 -6.21 11.96 7.81
N GLN A 50 -4.92 11.68 7.75
CA GLN A 50 -3.89 12.68 7.89
C GLN A 50 -3.83 13.64 6.70
N TYR A 51 -3.95 13.13 5.48
CA TYR A 51 -3.76 13.92 4.27
C TYR A 51 -5.05 14.34 3.57
N GLN A 52 -6.05 13.49 3.57
CA GLN A 52 -7.39 13.77 3.00
C GLN A 52 -7.36 14.28 1.56
N THR A 53 -6.47 13.73 0.72
CA THR A 53 -6.37 14.10 -0.68
C THR A 53 -6.66 12.91 -1.58
N ASN A 54 -7.03 13.20 -2.84
CA ASN A 54 -7.24 12.14 -3.82
C ASN A 54 -5.93 11.44 -4.17
N GLN A 55 -4.84 12.18 -4.14
CA GLN A 55 -3.52 11.63 -4.46
C GLN A 55 -3.10 10.57 -3.43
N VAL A 56 -3.32 10.83 -2.15
CA VAL A 56 -2.95 9.85 -1.12
C VAL A 56 -3.83 8.60 -1.24
N GLU A 57 -5.09 8.78 -1.60
CA GLU A 57 -5.98 7.64 -1.81
C GLU A 57 -5.48 6.77 -2.96
N ALA A 58 -5.08 7.39 -4.07
CA ALA A 58 -4.53 6.65 -5.20
C ALA A 58 -3.25 5.92 -4.81
N ALA A 59 -2.37 6.57 -4.04
CA ALA A 59 -1.13 5.96 -3.59
C ALA A 59 -1.39 4.76 -2.67
N LEU A 60 -2.36 4.89 -1.77
CA LEU A 60 -2.73 3.80 -0.87
C LEU A 60 -3.31 2.61 -1.61
N LEU A 61 -4.19 2.85 -2.58
CA LEU A 61 -4.77 1.78 -3.40
C LEU A 61 -3.69 1.05 -4.18
N ASP A 62 -2.75 1.79 -4.75
CA ASP A 62 -1.65 1.18 -5.48
C ASP A 62 -0.78 0.33 -4.55
N ALA A 63 -0.46 0.85 -3.36
CA ALA A 63 0.37 0.12 -2.39
C ALA A 63 -0.31 -1.17 -1.96
N VAL A 64 -1.60 -1.11 -1.64
CA VAL A 64 -2.37 -2.30 -1.25
C VAL A 64 -2.40 -3.31 -2.39
N TRP A 65 -2.61 -2.84 -3.61
CA TRP A 65 -2.64 -3.71 -4.78
C TRP A 65 -1.28 -4.42 -4.98
N GLN A 66 -0.17 -3.70 -4.78
CA GLN A 66 1.16 -4.28 -4.86
C GLN A 66 1.34 -5.37 -3.80
N LEU A 67 0.88 -5.12 -2.58
CA LEU A 67 0.97 -6.11 -1.51
C LEU A 67 0.12 -7.35 -1.80
N GLU A 68 -1.07 -7.16 -2.36
CA GLU A 68 -1.91 -8.28 -2.78
C GLU A 68 -1.23 -9.12 -3.86
N SER A 69 -0.59 -8.45 -4.81
CA SER A 69 0.13 -9.13 -5.89
C SER A 69 1.28 -9.97 -5.34
N LEU A 70 2.00 -9.44 -4.34
CA LEU A 70 3.07 -10.18 -3.68
C LEU A 70 2.52 -11.41 -2.95
N ALA A 71 1.40 -11.25 -2.27
CA ALA A 71 0.77 -12.36 -1.55
C ALA A 71 0.36 -13.48 -2.50
N LYS A 72 -0.26 -13.11 -3.62
CA LYS A 72 -0.66 -14.08 -4.64
C LYS A 72 0.54 -14.79 -5.24
N LYS A 73 1.60 -14.05 -5.52
CA LYS A 73 2.81 -14.59 -6.11
C LYS A 73 3.47 -15.61 -5.18
N ARG A 74 3.53 -15.30 -3.89
CA ARG A 74 4.10 -16.21 -2.90
C ARG A 74 3.26 -17.46 -2.71
N ARG A 75 1.94 -17.30 -2.77
CA ARG A 75 0.98 -18.39 -2.59
C ARG A 75 0.94 -19.28 -3.82
N GLY A 76 1.03 -18.71 -5.00
CA GLY A 76 0.99 -19.43 -6.26
C GLY A 76 2.25 -20.22 -6.55
N GLY A 77 3.25 -20.01 -5.76
CA GLY A 77 4.48 -20.80 -5.73
C GLY A 77 5.29 -20.77 -6.90
#